data_6a554b7618b722b10a7ad8b3ec4ea632
#
_entry.id   6a554b7618b722b10a7ad8b3ec4ea632
#
_cell.length_a   1.000
_cell.length_b   1.000
_cell.length_c   1.000
_cell.angle_alpha   90.00
_cell.angle_beta   90.00
_cell.angle_gamma   90.00
#
_symmetry.space_group_name_H-M   'P 1'
#
loop_
_entity.id
_entity.type
_entity.pdbx_description
1 polymer ?
#
loop_
_entity_poly.entity_id
_entity_poly.type
_entity_poly.pdbx_seq_one_letter_code
_entity_poly.pdbx_strand_id
1 'polypeptide(L)'
;MSKRKMIITAIVTIVLAIVSAIWGVNYSERDVKKIADSVETVVNTMDNIVDNQSTTEIPEGTEQEEKMVETQETESESFEEQGEIAYNGSDKTPNITVGNYVGLTYYSQIDLRWKKDIYSSVGDYSQTIGSSGCGPTSAAMVVSSIKGNITPKEMADLYVQYGYRSKNSGTYWSAFKWTADVFNIEYKETGNLDNAINALKDNNYVIVSCGAGLFTYGGHYIVIVGVDGDNLKIYDPYLYAGKFDTSTRKNKVTINGNTVYCSINNFKKYANYKQFFCYKYNPNAVNTSNSTDTQVSTATYVRYVKVNTTLNVRNSPGGAKVGSLKNGTEVTVYETNGVWARIGESKWVSVAYLSSINPNKKATSTQKTYKTGKYKVSTNIHVRAGAGTNYKAKTYKQLTQNAKKQNEKMGNKYYNGYKKGVICNITKVQNNWGKTPSGWICLDYCKKI
;
A
#
# COMPACT_ATOMS: atom_id res chain seq x y z
N MET A 1 -19.87 -12.80 45.09
CA MET A 1 -19.34 -12.72 43.72
C MET A 1 -19.86 -13.93 42.94
N SER A 2 -20.44 -13.75 41.74
CA SER A 2 -20.94 -14.89 40.96
C SER A 2 -19.78 -15.79 40.53
N LYS A 3 -20.03 -17.11 40.34
CA LYS A 3 -19.00 -18.04 39.80
C LYS A 3 -18.36 -17.52 38.52
N ARG A 4 -19.16 -16.88 37.65
CA ARG A 4 -18.71 -16.29 36.39
C ARG A 4 -17.73 -15.13 36.62
N LYS A 5 -18.04 -14.21 37.52
CA LYS A 5 -17.16 -13.10 37.89
C LYS A 5 -15.84 -13.59 38.49
N MET A 6 -15.84 -14.65 39.24
CA MET A 6 -14.62 -15.29 39.76
C MET A 6 -13.73 -15.83 38.63
N ILE A 7 -14.32 -16.49 37.63
CA ILE A 7 -13.60 -17.03 36.47
C ILE A 7 -13.01 -15.92 35.64
N ILE A 8 -13.78 -14.85 35.31
CA ILE A 8 -13.31 -13.71 34.58
C ILE A 8 -12.15 -13.02 35.29
N THR A 9 -12.27 -12.78 36.60
CA THR A 9 -11.20 -12.18 37.40
C THR A 9 -9.93 -13.04 37.39
N ALA A 10 -10.05 -14.36 37.50
CA ALA A 10 -8.90 -15.27 37.45
C ALA A 10 -8.21 -15.24 36.07
N ILE A 11 -8.96 -15.25 34.96
CA ILE A 11 -8.42 -15.18 33.62
C ILE A 11 -7.71 -13.83 33.39
N VAL A 12 -8.32 -12.71 33.77
CA VAL A 12 -7.73 -11.37 33.65
C VAL A 12 -6.43 -11.31 34.48
N THR A 13 -6.40 -11.84 35.70
CA THR A 13 -5.20 -11.87 36.53
C THR A 13 -4.06 -12.64 35.84
N ILE A 14 -4.35 -13.82 35.30
CA ILE A 14 -3.35 -14.64 34.59
C ILE A 14 -2.80 -13.89 33.36
N VAL A 15 -3.68 -13.30 32.55
CA VAL A 15 -3.26 -12.57 31.35
C VAL A 15 -2.38 -11.36 31.71
N LEU A 16 -2.77 -10.60 32.75
CA LEU A 16 -2.00 -9.43 33.17
C LEU A 16 -0.67 -9.83 33.81
N ALA A 17 -0.60 -10.98 34.51
CA ALA A 17 0.67 -11.53 35.03
C ALA A 17 1.63 -11.90 33.86
N ILE A 18 1.11 -12.50 32.80
CA ILE A 18 1.91 -12.80 31.58
C ILE A 18 2.40 -11.50 30.91
N VAL A 19 1.54 -10.50 30.79
CA VAL A 19 1.90 -9.20 30.21
C VAL A 19 2.95 -8.50 31.08
N SER A 20 2.81 -8.54 32.40
CA SER A 20 3.81 -8.01 33.36
C SER A 20 5.17 -8.68 33.19
N ALA A 21 5.19 -10.01 33.03
CA ALA A 21 6.42 -10.76 32.83
C ALA A 21 7.12 -10.45 31.49
N ILE A 22 6.34 -10.17 30.43
CA ILE A 22 6.88 -9.90 29.09
C ILE A 22 7.31 -8.43 28.93
N TRP A 23 6.55 -7.49 29.51
CA TRP A 23 6.68 -6.05 29.22
C TRP A 23 7.10 -5.21 30.42
N GLY A 24 7.28 -5.82 31.61
CA GLY A 24 7.70 -5.13 32.83
C GLY A 24 6.67 -4.15 33.40
N VAL A 25 5.38 -4.31 33.05
CA VAL A 25 4.30 -3.45 33.53
C VAL A 25 3.66 -4.08 34.76
N ASN A 26 3.62 -3.35 35.88
CA ASN A 26 2.95 -3.81 37.11
C ASN A 26 1.51 -3.29 37.16
N TYR A 27 0.56 -4.20 37.33
CA TYR A 27 -0.86 -3.88 37.53
C TYR A 27 -1.25 -3.99 38.99
N SER A 28 -1.90 -2.96 39.51
CA SER A 28 -2.45 -2.99 40.87
C SER A 28 -3.71 -3.85 40.92
N GLU A 29 -4.09 -4.35 42.12
CA GLU A 29 -5.36 -5.08 42.33
C GLU A 29 -6.57 -4.25 41.86
N ARG A 30 -6.49 -2.92 41.99
CA ARG A 30 -7.53 -1.99 41.49
C ARG A 30 -7.63 -2.00 39.96
N ASP A 31 -6.52 -2.11 39.25
CA ASP A 31 -6.50 -2.17 37.79
C ASP A 31 -7.04 -3.50 37.28
N VAL A 32 -6.63 -4.62 37.92
CA VAL A 32 -7.17 -5.95 37.64
C VAL A 32 -8.68 -5.98 37.82
N LYS A 33 -9.18 -5.39 38.90
CA LYS A 33 -10.62 -5.33 39.17
C LYS A 33 -11.37 -4.50 38.13
N LYS A 34 -10.85 -3.32 37.73
CA LYS A 34 -11.47 -2.48 36.69
C LYS A 34 -11.55 -3.19 35.34
N ILE A 35 -10.49 -3.88 34.95
CA ILE A 35 -10.45 -4.65 33.71
C ILE A 35 -11.43 -5.82 33.76
N ALA A 36 -11.49 -6.54 34.89
CA ALA A 36 -12.43 -7.63 35.08
C ALA A 36 -13.90 -7.17 35.03
N ASP A 37 -14.22 -6.03 35.66
CA ASP A 37 -15.55 -5.43 35.61
C ASP A 37 -15.95 -4.99 34.21
N SER A 38 -15.00 -4.47 33.44
CA SER A 38 -15.21 -4.08 32.01
C SER A 38 -15.46 -5.32 31.14
N VAL A 39 -14.69 -6.40 31.32
CA VAL A 39 -14.88 -7.66 30.58
C VAL A 39 -16.24 -8.27 30.93
N GLU A 40 -16.64 -8.27 32.20
CA GLU A 40 -17.95 -8.77 32.63
C GLU A 40 -19.10 -7.99 31.99
N THR A 41 -18.97 -6.67 31.87
CA THR A 41 -19.95 -5.80 31.19
C THR A 41 -20.11 -6.17 29.73
N VAL A 42 -18.99 -6.35 29.01
CA VAL A 42 -19.00 -6.75 27.59
C VAL A 42 -19.65 -8.14 27.42
N VAL A 43 -19.29 -9.09 28.26
CA VAL A 43 -19.85 -10.45 28.20
C VAL A 43 -21.35 -10.46 28.50
N ASN A 44 -21.82 -9.68 29.46
CA ASN A 44 -23.25 -9.57 29.79
C ASN A 44 -24.04 -8.87 28.65
N THR A 45 -23.40 -7.92 27.97
CA THR A 45 -23.99 -7.30 26.78
C THR A 45 -24.13 -8.30 25.61
N MET A 46 -23.13 -9.13 25.40
CA MET A 46 -23.16 -10.21 24.40
C MET A 46 -24.25 -11.26 24.74
N ASP A 47 -24.38 -11.68 26.01
CA ASP A 47 -25.41 -12.62 26.42
C ASP A 47 -26.82 -12.04 26.19
N ASN A 48 -27.03 -10.75 26.48
CA ASN A 48 -28.32 -10.08 26.24
C ASN A 48 -28.66 -9.97 24.74
N ILE A 49 -27.65 -9.90 23.88
CA ILE A 49 -27.83 -9.94 22.42
C ILE A 49 -28.22 -11.35 21.96
N VAL A 50 -27.60 -12.39 22.54
CA VAL A 50 -27.90 -13.78 22.23
C VAL A 50 -29.29 -14.19 22.72
N ASP A 51 -29.69 -13.79 23.94
CA ASP A 51 -31.00 -14.12 24.50
C ASP A 51 -32.16 -13.39 23.79
N ASN A 52 -31.93 -12.19 23.27
CA ASN A 52 -32.94 -11.48 22.45
C ASN A 52 -33.10 -12.04 21.03
N GLN A 53 -32.19 -12.92 20.58
CA GLN A 53 -32.31 -13.62 19.29
C GLN A 53 -33.04 -14.95 19.34
N SER A 54 -33.40 -15.46 20.55
CA SER A 54 -34.04 -16.78 20.68
C SER A 54 -35.58 -16.77 20.53
N THR A 55 -36.22 -15.65 20.18
CA THR A 55 -37.68 -15.55 20.05
C THR A 55 -38.21 -15.03 18.71
N THR A 56 -37.39 -15.05 17.65
CA THR A 56 -37.87 -14.78 16.30
C THR A 56 -37.36 -15.85 15.35
N GLU A 57 -38.29 -16.44 14.60
CA GLU A 57 -38.05 -17.46 13.58
C GLU A 57 -36.95 -17.00 12.61
N ILE A 58 -36.08 -17.95 12.29
CA ILE A 58 -34.88 -17.82 11.49
C ILE A 58 -35.24 -17.38 10.05
N PRO A 59 -34.75 -16.23 9.58
CA PRO A 59 -34.34 -16.09 8.19
C PRO A 59 -32.85 -16.43 8.09
N GLU A 60 -32.52 -17.26 7.11
CA GLU A 60 -31.24 -17.81 6.74
C GLU A 60 -30.02 -16.90 7.00
N GLY A 61 -29.02 -17.52 7.63
CA GLY A 61 -27.79 -16.85 8.02
C GLY A 61 -27.06 -16.18 6.90
N THR A 62 -26.58 -14.97 7.20
CA THR A 62 -25.46 -14.34 6.45
C THR A 62 -25.15 -12.90 6.87
N GLU A 63 -26.03 -12.21 7.65
CA GLU A 63 -25.78 -10.80 8.01
C GLU A 63 -24.53 -10.56 8.90
N GLN A 64 -24.10 -11.55 9.68
CA GLN A 64 -22.93 -11.35 10.58
C GLN A 64 -21.58 -11.50 9.86
N GLU A 65 -21.47 -12.35 8.83
CA GLU A 65 -20.27 -12.44 8.01
C GLU A 65 -20.15 -11.24 7.06
N GLU A 66 -21.26 -10.76 6.51
CA GLU A 66 -21.29 -9.55 5.69
C GLU A 66 -20.88 -8.29 6.49
N LYS A 67 -21.32 -8.16 7.74
CA LYS A 67 -20.91 -7.04 8.61
C LYS A 67 -19.43 -7.07 8.98
N MET A 68 -18.84 -8.23 9.22
CA MET A 68 -17.40 -8.33 9.49
C MET A 68 -16.55 -8.00 8.25
N VAL A 69 -17.00 -8.43 7.07
CA VAL A 69 -16.34 -8.11 5.80
C VAL A 69 -16.56 -6.64 5.46
N GLU A 70 -17.75 -6.10 5.69
CA GLU A 70 -18.08 -4.68 5.53
C GLU A 70 -17.19 -3.79 6.43
N THR A 71 -16.93 -4.19 7.69
CA THR A 71 -16.05 -3.44 8.59
C THR A 71 -14.60 -3.44 8.13
N GLN A 72 -14.11 -4.51 7.49
CA GLN A 72 -12.76 -4.57 6.92
C GLN A 72 -12.63 -3.77 5.61
N GLU A 73 -13.71 -3.67 4.81
CA GLU A 73 -13.71 -2.90 3.56
C GLU A 73 -14.15 -1.44 3.75
N THR A 74 -14.91 -1.09 4.81
CA THR A 74 -15.25 0.31 5.12
C THR A 74 -14.05 1.09 5.63
N GLU A 75 -12.99 0.43 6.11
CA GLU A 75 -11.68 1.06 6.29
C GLU A 75 -10.96 1.33 4.96
N SER A 76 -11.38 0.72 3.85
CA SER A 76 -10.97 1.04 2.49
C SER A 76 -11.95 2.03 1.85
N GLU A 77 -11.70 3.31 2.07
CA GLU A 77 -12.08 4.47 1.25
C GLU A 77 -13.56 4.61 0.85
N SER A 78 -14.26 5.52 1.51
CA SER A 78 -15.41 6.18 0.89
C SER A 78 -14.92 7.12 -0.21
N PHE A 79 -15.19 6.79 -1.48
CA PHE A 79 -15.01 7.75 -2.57
C PHE A 79 -16.13 8.79 -2.50
N GLU A 80 -15.84 9.92 -1.89
CA GLU A 80 -16.58 11.12 -2.25
C GLU A 80 -15.97 11.70 -3.53
N GLU A 81 -16.80 11.90 -4.52
CA GLU A 81 -16.56 12.68 -5.73
C GLU A 81 -16.29 14.12 -5.30
N GLN A 82 -15.08 14.41 -4.77
CA GLN A 82 -14.74 15.73 -4.26
C GLN A 82 -13.58 16.32 -5.03
N GLY A 83 -13.91 17.45 -5.64
CA GLY A 83 -13.03 18.52 -6.04
C GLY A 83 -11.63 18.07 -6.46
N GLU A 84 -11.51 17.56 -7.66
CA GLU A 84 -10.24 17.26 -8.28
C GLU A 84 -9.30 18.45 -8.12
N ILE A 85 -8.10 18.19 -7.57
CA ILE A 85 -6.99 19.07 -7.85
C ILE A 85 -6.76 18.92 -9.35
N ALA A 86 -7.14 19.92 -10.13
CA ALA A 86 -6.92 19.94 -11.56
C ALA A 86 -5.41 19.79 -11.78
N TYR A 87 -5.00 18.68 -12.36
CA TYR A 87 -3.64 18.52 -12.87
C TYR A 87 -3.45 19.52 -14.00
N ASN A 88 -2.64 20.56 -13.78
CA ASN A 88 -2.45 21.63 -14.73
C ASN A 88 -1.29 21.41 -15.73
N GLY A 89 -0.66 20.24 -15.70
CA GLY A 89 0.41 19.85 -16.64
C GLY A 89 1.70 20.67 -16.55
N SER A 90 1.75 21.70 -15.68
CA SER A 90 2.85 22.65 -15.63
C SER A 90 3.95 22.31 -14.60
N ASP A 91 3.69 21.35 -13.71
CA ASP A 91 4.71 20.87 -12.78
C ASP A 91 5.69 19.99 -13.56
N LYS A 92 6.97 20.36 -13.50
CA LYS A 92 8.04 19.57 -14.11
C LYS A 92 7.88 18.12 -13.72
N THR A 93 7.62 17.25 -14.71
CA THR A 93 7.53 15.81 -14.52
C THR A 93 8.76 15.33 -13.77
N PRO A 94 8.62 14.70 -12.60
CA PRO A 94 9.77 14.22 -11.86
C PRO A 94 10.46 13.14 -12.68
N ASN A 95 11.78 13.14 -12.68
CA ASN A 95 12.56 12.04 -13.27
C ASN A 95 12.51 10.86 -12.27
N ILE A 96 11.61 9.92 -12.53
CA ILE A 96 11.42 8.74 -11.71
C ILE A 96 12.07 7.56 -12.39
N THR A 97 13.06 6.95 -11.74
CA THR A 97 13.71 5.73 -12.23
C THR A 97 12.92 4.53 -11.77
N VAL A 98 12.45 3.73 -12.73
CA VAL A 98 11.87 2.40 -12.47
C VAL A 98 12.95 1.32 -12.59
N GLY A 99 12.74 0.18 -11.95
CA GLY A 99 13.58 -0.99 -12.12
C GLY A 99 13.41 -1.64 -13.51
N ASN A 100 14.08 -2.78 -13.72
CA ASN A 100 13.96 -3.52 -14.97
C ASN A 100 12.54 -4.05 -15.18
N TYR A 101 12.11 -4.10 -16.43
CA TYR A 101 10.83 -4.71 -16.83
C TYR A 101 10.83 -6.21 -16.52
N VAL A 102 9.77 -6.69 -15.91
CA VAL A 102 9.61 -8.11 -15.47
C VAL A 102 8.36 -8.79 -16.03
N GLY A 103 7.61 -8.13 -16.90
CA GLY A 103 6.36 -8.63 -17.49
C GLY A 103 5.11 -8.25 -16.69
N LEU A 104 3.98 -8.85 -17.04
CA LEU A 104 2.70 -8.59 -16.37
C LEU A 104 2.81 -8.88 -14.87
N THR A 105 2.61 -7.85 -14.05
CA THR A 105 2.93 -7.84 -12.63
C THR A 105 1.68 -7.69 -11.79
N TYR A 106 1.51 -8.55 -10.79
CA TYR A 106 0.48 -8.43 -9.75
C TYR A 106 1.10 -7.97 -8.43
N TYR A 107 0.43 -7.04 -7.77
CA TYR A 107 0.70 -6.63 -6.39
C TYR A 107 -0.55 -6.66 -5.54
N SER A 108 -0.41 -7.12 -4.29
CA SER A 108 -1.46 -7.03 -3.27
C SER A 108 -1.18 -5.84 -2.36
N GLN A 109 -2.18 -4.98 -2.10
CA GLN A 109 -2.03 -3.89 -1.12
C GLN A 109 -1.85 -4.40 0.31
N ILE A 110 -2.34 -5.62 0.61
CA ILE A 110 -2.21 -6.28 1.92
C ILE A 110 -0.94 -7.14 2.04
N ASP A 111 0.02 -7.02 1.13
CA ASP A 111 1.30 -7.69 1.22
C ASP A 111 2.09 -7.21 2.44
N LEU A 112 2.67 -8.14 3.19
CA LEU A 112 3.42 -7.87 4.43
C LEU A 112 4.59 -6.90 4.24
N ARG A 113 5.07 -6.73 3.02
CA ARG A 113 6.18 -5.84 2.69
C ARG A 113 5.83 -4.37 2.87
N TRP A 114 4.56 -3.98 2.63
CA TRP A 114 4.13 -2.57 2.63
C TRP A 114 2.77 -2.31 3.26
N LYS A 115 1.97 -3.34 3.59
CA LYS A 115 0.60 -3.11 4.11
C LYS A 115 0.51 -2.22 5.35
N LYS A 116 1.61 -2.10 6.12
CA LYS A 116 1.70 -1.25 7.31
C LYS A 116 2.34 0.12 7.04
N ASP A 117 2.84 0.35 5.83
CA ASP A 117 3.41 1.64 5.46
C ASP A 117 2.29 2.67 5.34
N ILE A 118 2.58 3.88 5.82
CA ILE A 118 1.57 4.96 5.88
C ILE A 118 1.30 5.48 4.48
N TYR A 119 0.02 5.54 4.13
CA TYR A 119 -0.48 6.19 2.93
C TYR A 119 -1.46 7.28 3.33
N SER A 120 -0.96 8.44 3.76
CA SER A 120 -1.74 9.56 4.29
C SER A 120 -1.14 10.90 3.94
N SER A 121 -1.96 11.81 3.40
CA SER A 121 -1.56 13.20 3.13
C SER A 121 -1.60 14.11 4.37
N VAL A 122 -2.21 13.64 5.46
CA VAL A 122 -2.37 14.39 6.72
C VAL A 122 -1.56 13.83 7.88
N GLY A 123 -0.80 12.74 7.65
CA GLY A 123 0.02 12.10 8.69
C GLY A 123 -0.80 11.23 9.65
N ASP A 124 -1.92 10.73 9.21
CA ASP A 124 -2.75 9.78 9.95
C ASP A 124 -2.15 8.37 9.82
N TYR A 125 -1.74 7.80 10.95
CA TYR A 125 -1.09 6.49 11.02
C TYR A 125 -2.06 5.31 10.83
N SER A 126 -3.36 5.54 10.92
CA SER A 126 -4.38 4.52 10.62
C SER A 126 -4.54 4.30 9.10
N GLN A 127 -4.20 5.31 8.30
CA GLN A 127 -4.23 5.26 6.85
C GLN A 127 -2.95 4.61 6.30
N THR A 128 -3.02 3.34 6.00
CA THR A 128 -1.89 2.56 5.49
C THR A 128 -2.15 2.10 4.05
N ILE A 129 -1.12 1.58 3.38
CA ILE A 129 -1.29 0.95 2.06
C ILE A 129 -2.27 -0.22 2.18
N GLY A 130 -2.20 -1.00 3.27
CA GLY A 130 -3.11 -2.12 3.49
C GLY A 130 -4.57 -1.72 3.61
N SER A 131 -4.87 -0.57 4.23
CA SER A 131 -6.25 -0.10 4.42
C SER A 131 -6.77 0.77 3.26
N SER A 132 -5.89 1.50 2.57
CA SER A 132 -6.32 2.53 1.61
C SER A 132 -5.44 2.67 0.36
N GLY A 133 -4.58 1.69 0.08
CA GLY A 133 -3.59 1.76 -0.99
C GLY A 133 -4.00 1.11 -2.31
N CYS A 134 -5.29 0.88 -2.57
CA CYS A 134 -5.73 0.26 -3.83
C CYS A 134 -5.30 1.09 -5.06
N GLY A 135 -5.38 2.42 -4.99
CA GLY A 135 -4.98 3.31 -6.07
C GLY A 135 -3.49 3.20 -6.43
N PRO A 136 -2.55 3.48 -5.52
CA PRO A 136 -1.12 3.35 -5.81
C PRO A 136 -0.71 1.89 -6.12
N THR A 137 -1.37 0.88 -5.54
CA THR A 137 -1.09 -0.52 -5.86
C THR A 137 -1.52 -0.85 -7.30
N SER A 138 -2.69 -0.39 -7.74
CA SER A 138 -3.15 -0.57 -9.13
C SER A 138 -2.23 0.16 -10.13
N ALA A 139 -1.82 1.38 -9.82
CA ALA A 139 -0.88 2.14 -10.66
C ALA A 139 0.50 1.46 -10.73
N ALA A 140 1.00 0.95 -9.58
CA ALA A 140 2.26 0.21 -9.54
C ALA A 140 2.20 -1.07 -10.39
N MET A 141 1.09 -1.81 -10.38
CA MET A 141 0.88 -2.97 -11.25
C MET A 141 0.98 -2.58 -12.73
N VAL A 142 0.29 -1.51 -13.14
CA VAL A 142 0.28 -1.05 -14.53
C VAL A 142 1.66 -0.55 -14.97
N VAL A 143 2.29 0.33 -14.20
CA VAL A 143 3.63 0.86 -14.52
C VAL A 143 4.66 -0.25 -14.57
N SER A 144 4.65 -1.17 -13.59
CA SER A 144 5.58 -2.31 -13.57
C SER A 144 5.38 -3.23 -14.78
N SER A 145 4.14 -3.38 -15.24
CA SER A 145 3.80 -4.21 -16.40
C SER A 145 4.13 -3.56 -17.75
N ILE A 146 4.42 -2.24 -17.80
CA ILE A 146 4.67 -1.51 -19.05
C ILE A 146 6.09 -0.97 -19.13
N LYS A 147 6.61 -0.41 -18.06
CA LYS A 147 7.86 0.35 -18.06
C LYS A 147 8.99 -0.30 -17.27
N GLY A 148 8.66 -0.87 -16.12
CA GLY A 148 9.64 -1.46 -15.23
C GLY A 148 9.20 -1.38 -13.77
N ASN A 149 9.86 -2.16 -12.92
CA ASN A 149 9.43 -2.41 -11.56
C ASN A 149 9.40 -1.15 -10.68
N ILE A 150 8.22 -0.85 -10.18
CA ILE A 150 7.96 0.12 -9.11
C ILE A 150 7.01 -0.53 -8.10
N THR A 151 7.30 -0.44 -6.81
CA THR A 151 6.49 -1.07 -5.78
C THR A 151 5.27 -0.22 -5.40
N PRO A 152 4.21 -0.82 -4.83
CA PRO A 152 3.09 -0.08 -4.25
C PRO A 152 3.51 0.99 -3.24
N LYS A 153 4.56 0.73 -2.46
CA LYS A 153 5.08 1.72 -1.50
C LYS A 153 5.71 2.92 -2.19
N GLU A 154 6.54 2.70 -3.19
CA GLU A 154 7.16 3.79 -3.96
C GLU A 154 6.10 4.64 -4.66
N MET A 155 5.09 4.00 -5.26
CA MET A 155 3.97 4.70 -5.90
C MET A 155 3.11 5.47 -4.89
N ALA A 156 2.85 4.90 -3.70
CA ALA A 156 2.13 5.57 -2.62
C ALA A 156 2.90 6.80 -2.11
N ASP A 157 4.22 6.69 -1.92
CA ASP A 157 5.08 7.81 -1.53
C ASP A 157 5.02 8.95 -2.57
N LEU A 158 5.03 8.61 -3.86
CA LEU A 158 4.88 9.57 -4.95
C LEU A 158 3.50 10.27 -4.90
N TYR A 159 2.43 9.52 -4.73
CA TYR A 159 1.08 10.10 -4.67
C TYR A 159 0.90 11.04 -3.46
N VAL A 160 1.47 10.69 -2.30
CA VAL A 160 1.50 11.60 -1.15
C VAL A 160 2.36 12.83 -1.43
N GLN A 161 3.53 12.64 -2.02
CA GLN A 161 4.48 13.71 -2.32
C GLN A 161 3.91 14.74 -3.30
N TYR A 162 3.22 14.29 -4.33
CA TYR A 162 2.67 15.13 -5.40
C TYR A 162 1.22 15.54 -5.19
N GLY A 163 0.61 15.20 -4.03
CA GLY A 163 -0.71 15.67 -3.64
C GLY A 163 -1.89 14.87 -4.20
N TYR A 164 -1.62 13.66 -4.71
CA TYR A 164 -2.66 12.78 -5.27
C TYR A 164 -3.32 11.86 -4.25
N ARG A 165 -2.87 11.87 -3.00
CA ARG A 165 -3.55 11.25 -1.89
C ARG A 165 -4.54 12.23 -1.28
N SER A 166 -5.83 11.94 -1.29
CA SER A 166 -6.83 12.74 -0.62
C SER A 166 -6.69 12.65 0.91
N LYS A 167 -7.34 13.52 1.66
CA LYS A 167 -7.23 13.53 3.12
C LYS A 167 -7.70 12.22 3.74
N ASN A 168 -8.90 11.77 3.38
CA ASN A 168 -9.56 10.61 4.00
C ASN A 168 -10.18 9.65 2.97
N SER A 169 -10.15 9.97 1.69
CA SER A 169 -10.91 9.26 0.64
C SER A 169 -10.04 8.63 -0.44
N GLY A 170 -8.81 8.23 -0.12
CA GLY A 170 -8.00 7.47 -1.05
C GLY A 170 -7.21 8.28 -2.07
N THR A 171 -7.23 7.85 -3.31
CA THR A 171 -6.43 8.39 -4.40
C THR A 171 -7.33 9.18 -5.34
N TYR A 172 -6.94 10.43 -5.69
CA TYR A 172 -7.65 11.20 -6.70
C TYR A 172 -7.54 10.56 -8.08
N TRP A 173 -8.57 10.70 -8.92
CA TRP A 173 -8.56 10.19 -10.29
C TRP A 173 -7.46 10.82 -11.15
N SER A 174 -7.18 12.10 -10.92
CA SER A 174 -6.07 12.83 -11.58
C SER A 174 -4.69 12.21 -11.37
N ALA A 175 -4.51 11.37 -10.33
CA ALA A 175 -3.29 10.60 -10.13
C ALA A 175 -2.97 9.68 -11.30
N PHE A 176 -3.99 9.12 -11.94
CA PHE A 176 -3.81 8.15 -13.03
C PHE A 176 -3.35 8.83 -14.32
N LYS A 177 -3.88 10.03 -14.63
CA LYS A 177 -3.36 10.83 -15.74
C LYS A 177 -1.92 11.26 -15.48
N TRP A 178 -1.63 11.77 -14.26
CA TRP A 178 -0.28 12.13 -13.84
C TRP A 178 0.68 10.94 -13.94
N THR A 179 0.27 9.75 -13.52
CA THR A 179 1.07 8.53 -13.65
C THR A 179 1.44 8.26 -15.12
N ALA A 180 0.48 8.36 -16.01
CA ALA A 180 0.73 8.17 -17.43
C ALA A 180 1.76 9.16 -17.98
N ASP A 181 1.63 10.45 -17.62
CA ASP A 181 2.53 11.52 -18.07
C ASP A 181 3.96 11.33 -17.52
N VAL A 182 4.09 11.05 -16.21
CA VAL A 182 5.40 10.86 -15.55
C VAL A 182 6.16 9.68 -16.13
N PHE A 183 5.45 8.58 -16.39
CA PHE A 183 6.07 7.37 -16.94
C PHE A 183 6.04 7.31 -18.47
N ASN A 184 5.59 8.38 -19.14
CA ASN A 184 5.47 8.47 -20.59
C ASN A 184 4.74 7.26 -21.18
N ILE A 185 3.50 7.05 -20.73
CA ILE A 185 2.59 6.00 -21.20
C ILE A 185 1.43 6.67 -21.92
N GLU A 186 1.10 6.20 -23.13
CA GLU A 186 -0.11 6.66 -23.83
C GLU A 186 -1.34 6.31 -23.00
N TYR A 187 -2.24 7.30 -22.82
CA TYR A 187 -3.32 7.24 -21.87
C TYR A 187 -4.63 7.76 -22.46
N LYS A 188 -5.71 7.08 -22.09
CA LYS A 188 -7.09 7.52 -22.35
C LYS A 188 -7.94 7.19 -21.13
N GLU A 189 -9.04 7.92 -20.97
CA GLU A 189 -10.03 7.62 -19.94
C GLU A 189 -11.45 7.61 -20.52
N THR A 190 -12.34 6.84 -19.91
CA THR A 190 -13.73 6.71 -20.35
C THR A 190 -14.62 6.21 -19.22
N GLY A 191 -15.86 6.70 -19.16
CA GLY A 191 -16.90 6.13 -18.29
C GLY A 191 -17.66 4.94 -18.92
N ASN A 192 -17.36 4.60 -20.18
CA ASN A 192 -18.08 3.58 -20.94
C ASN A 192 -17.33 2.24 -20.95
N LEU A 193 -18.00 1.16 -20.51
CA LEU A 193 -17.41 -0.17 -20.44
C LEU A 193 -17.00 -0.74 -21.81
N ASP A 194 -17.79 -0.51 -22.86
CA ASP A 194 -17.49 -1.04 -24.20
C ASP A 194 -16.22 -0.38 -24.76
N ASN A 195 -16.04 0.93 -24.51
CA ASN A 195 -14.80 1.63 -24.86
C ASN A 195 -13.60 1.08 -24.07
N ALA A 196 -13.77 0.75 -22.79
CA ALA A 196 -12.73 0.13 -21.98
C ALA A 196 -12.38 -1.29 -22.49
N ILE A 197 -13.38 -2.09 -22.89
CA ILE A 197 -13.17 -3.40 -23.51
C ILE A 197 -12.44 -3.28 -24.85
N ASN A 198 -12.78 -2.30 -25.67
CA ASN A 198 -12.06 -2.02 -26.91
C ASN A 198 -10.61 -1.60 -26.64
N ALA A 199 -10.36 -0.81 -25.60
CA ALA A 199 -9.00 -0.46 -25.19
C ALA A 199 -8.22 -1.71 -24.74
N LEU A 200 -8.82 -2.63 -23.98
CA LEU A 200 -8.18 -3.90 -23.60
C LEU A 200 -7.79 -4.74 -24.82
N LYS A 201 -8.65 -4.80 -25.83
CA LYS A 201 -8.38 -5.50 -27.10
C LYS A 201 -7.30 -4.79 -27.92
N ASP A 202 -7.13 -3.48 -27.70
CA ASP A 202 -6.11 -2.64 -28.31
C ASP A 202 -4.89 -2.46 -27.40
N ASN A 203 -4.44 -3.53 -26.74
CA ASN A 203 -3.23 -3.58 -25.90
C ASN A 203 -3.17 -2.49 -24.82
N ASN A 204 -4.23 -2.33 -24.06
CA ASN A 204 -4.22 -1.51 -22.86
C ASN A 204 -4.40 -2.36 -21.60
N TYR A 205 -3.79 -1.96 -20.50
CA TYR A 205 -4.23 -2.29 -19.15
C TYR A 205 -5.17 -1.20 -18.66
N VAL A 206 -6.21 -1.57 -17.93
CA VAL A 206 -7.25 -0.61 -17.54
C VAL A 206 -7.44 -0.63 -16.02
N ILE A 207 -7.09 0.47 -15.36
CA ILE A 207 -7.49 0.68 -13.95
C ILE A 207 -8.96 1.09 -13.95
N VAL A 208 -9.74 0.53 -13.01
CA VAL A 208 -11.17 0.83 -12.88
C VAL A 208 -11.45 1.36 -11.48
N SER A 209 -12.13 2.49 -11.41
CA SER A 209 -12.75 2.98 -10.18
C SER A 209 -14.10 2.31 -10.00
N CYS A 210 -14.30 1.61 -8.88
CA CYS A 210 -15.54 0.95 -8.51
C CYS A 210 -16.10 1.55 -7.22
N GLY A 211 -17.42 1.77 -7.18
CA GLY A 211 -18.18 2.00 -5.95
C GLY A 211 -18.65 0.70 -5.32
N ALA A 212 -19.43 0.80 -4.23
CA ALA A 212 -20.01 -0.35 -3.53
C ALA A 212 -20.69 -1.34 -4.48
N GLY A 213 -20.28 -2.63 -4.41
CA GLY A 213 -20.73 -3.68 -5.32
C GLY A 213 -19.89 -4.95 -5.23
N LEU A 214 -19.65 -5.58 -6.38
CA LEU A 214 -18.97 -6.88 -6.45
C LEU A 214 -17.57 -6.88 -5.83
N PHE A 215 -16.79 -5.80 -6.02
CA PHE A 215 -15.37 -5.74 -5.63
C PHE A 215 -15.14 -5.05 -4.29
N THR A 216 -16.09 -4.29 -3.79
CA THR A 216 -15.94 -3.48 -2.56
C THR A 216 -17.29 -3.13 -1.97
N TYR A 217 -17.37 -2.82 -0.68
CA TYR A 217 -18.54 -2.20 -0.03
C TYR A 217 -18.45 -0.66 0.00
N GLY A 218 -17.29 -0.10 -0.28
CA GLY A 218 -17.07 1.35 -0.39
C GLY A 218 -16.58 1.74 -1.77
N GLY A 219 -15.40 2.38 -1.84
CA GLY A 219 -14.68 2.68 -3.06
C GLY A 219 -13.47 1.76 -3.26
N HIS A 220 -13.12 1.45 -4.52
CA HIS A 220 -11.98 0.57 -4.80
C HIS A 220 -11.43 0.77 -6.21
N TYR A 221 -10.13 0.52 -6.38
CA TYR A 221 -9.50 0.41 -7.69
C TYR A 221 -9.06 -1.02 -7.94
N ILE A 222 -9.35 -1.52 -9.14
CA ILE A 222 -8.90 -2.82 -9.65
C ILE A 222 -8.25 -2.61 -11.01
N VAL A 223 -7.52 -3.60 -11.52
CA VAL A 223 -6.89 -3.55 -12.84
C VAL A 223 -7.43 -4.64 -13.74
N ILE A 224 -8.02 -4.30 -14.87
CA ILE A 224 -8.35 -5.27 -15.92
C ILE A 224 -7.11 -5.41 -16.80
N VAL A 225 -6.56 -6.62 -16.83
CA VAL A 225 -5.31 -6.93 -17.53
C VAL A 225 -5.52 -7.66 -18.86
N GLY A 226 -6.77 -7.92 -19.22
CA GLY A 226 -7.11 -8.54 -20.50
C GLY A 226 -8.53 -9.09 -20.54
N VAL A 227 -8.87 -9.64 -21.69
CA VAL A 227 -10.15 -10.31 -21.96
C VAL A 227 -9.84 -11.76 -22.36
N ASP A 228 -10.68 -12.71 -21.91
CA ASP A 228 -10.60 -14.12 -22.23
C ASP A 228 -12.00 -14.64 -22.54
N GLY A 229 -12.33 -14.73 -23.83
CA GLY A 229 -13.70 -14.93 -24.27
C GLY A 229 -14.62 -13.84 -23.76
N ASP A 230 -15.64 -14.22 -23.00
CA ASP A 230 -16.59 -13.30 -22.36
C ASP A 230 -16.16 -12.88 -20.94
N ASN A 231 -14.96 -13.23 -20.50
CA ASN A 231 -14.48 -12.91 -19.17
C ASN A 231 -13.40 -11.81 -19.21
N LEU A 232 -13.52 -10.88 -18.27
CA LEU A 232 -12.46 -9.94 -17.92
C LEU A 232 -11.48 -10.64 -16.98
N LYS A 233 -10.17 -10.50 -17.26
CA LYS A 233 -9.08 -10.91 -16.37
C LYS A 233 -8.74 -9.73 -15.48
N ILE A 234 -8.92 -9.87 -14.16
CA ILE A 234 -8.84 -8.77 -13.21
C ILE A 234 -7.77 -9.07 -12.17
N TYR A 235 -6.90 -8.10 -11.93
CA TYR A 235 -6.01 -8.05 -10.78
C TYR A 235 -6.63 -7.12 -9.74
N ASP A 236 -7.03 -7.71 -8.64
CA ASP A 236 -7.62 -7.00 -7.50
C ASP A 236 -6.53 -6.79 -6.44
N PRO A 237 -6.11 -5.56 -6.14
CA PRO A 237 -5.07 -5.30 -5.15
C PRO A 237 -5.48 -5.71 -3.73
N TYR A 238 -6.78 -5.80 -3.44
CA TYR A 238 -7.31 -6.23 -2.15
C TYR A 238 -7.95 -7.61 -2.23
N LEU A 239 -7.30 -8.55 -2.92
CA LEU A 239 -7.76 -9.94 -3.00
C LEU A 239 -7.32 -10.70 -1.74
N TYR A 240 -8.29 -11.30 -1.04
CA TYR A 240 -8.09 -12.17 0.12
C TYR A 240 -9.02 -13.38 0.05
N ALA A 241 -8.71 -14.42 0.82
CA ALA A 241 -9.51 -15.64 0.88
C ALA A 241 -10.92 -15.33 1.41
N GLY A 242 -11.95 -15.76 0.69
CA GLY A 242 -13.34 -15.53 1.08
C GLY A 242 -13.95 -14.19 0.61
N LYS A 243 -13.20 -13.30 -0.03
CA LYS A 243 -13.71 -12.00 -0.50
C LYS A 243 -15.02 -12.10 -1.29
N PHE A 244 -15.17 -13.16 -2.08
CA PHE A 244 -16.32 -13.35 -2.96
C PHE A 244 -17.28 -14.45 -2.47
N ASP A 245 -17.18 -14.90 -1.21
CA ASP A 245 -18.01 -15.99 -0.67
C ASP A 245 -19.32 -15.48 -0.04
N THR A 246 -19.49 -14.16 0.07
CA THR A 246 -20.71 -13.54 0.59
C THR A 246 -21.93 -13.78 -0.31
N SER A 247 -23.15 -13.69 0.23
CA SER A 247 -24.39 -13.92 -0.52
C SER A 247 -24.53 -13.02 -1.75
N THR A 248 -24.05 -11.77 -1.65
CA THR A 248 -24.12 -10.76 -2.70
C THR A 248 -23.08 -10.96 -3.79
N ARG A 249 -21.94 -11.62 -3.49
CA ARG A 249 -20.79 -11.81 -4.41
C ARG A 249 -20.61 -13.23 -4.92
N LYS A 250 -21.14 -14.23 -4.21
CA LYS A 250 -20.97 -15.65 -4.51
C LYS A 250 -21.37 -15.98 -5.94
N ASN A 251 -20.59 -16.85 -6.59
CA ASN A 251 -20.80 -17.36 -7.94
C ASN A 251 -20.77 -16.29 -9.06
N LYS A 252 -20.28 -15.08 -8.79
CA LYS A 252 -20.20 -14.01 -9.81
C LYS A 252 -18.82 -13.90 -10.46
N VAL A 253 -17.82 -14.51 -9.83
CA VAL A 253 -16.43 -14.58 -10.31
C VAL A 253 -15.86 -15.97 -10.08
N THR A 254 -14.78 -16.29 -10.80
CA THR A 254 -13.90 -17.42 -10.50
C THR A 254 -12.48 -16.88 -10.28
N ILE A 255 -11.69 -17.56 -9.43
CA ILE A 255 -10.34 -17.13 -9.10
C ILE A 255 -9.36 -18.23 -9.50
N ASN A 256 -8.30 -17.84 -10.22
CA ASN A 256 -7.17 -18.72 -10.49
C ASN A 256 -5.86 -17.96 -10.16
N GLY A 257 -5.18 -18.39 -9.10
CA GLY A 257 -4.04 -17.68 -8.55
C GLY A 257 -4.42 -16.27 -8.10
N ASN A 258 -3.79 -15.25 -8.67
CA ASN A 258 -4.08 -13.84 -8.39
C ASN A 258 -5.07 -13.22 -9.40
N THR A 259 -5.57 -13.99 -10.33
CA THR A 259 -6.49 -13.51 -11.37
C THR A 259 -7.93 -13.82 -11.01
N VAL A 260 -8.74 -12.77 -10.95
CA VAL A 260 -10.18 -12.84 -10.82
C VAL A 260 -10.78 -12.81 -12.23
N TYR A 261 -11.54 -13.83 -12.60
CA TYR A 261 -12.27 -13.90 -13.86
C TYR A 261 -13.72 -13.51 -13.60
N CYS A 262 -14.17 -12.45 -14.24
CA CYS A 262 -15.53 -11.95 -14.12
C CYS A 262 -16.15 -11.86 -15.52
N SER A 263 -17.29 -12.49 -15.75
CA SER A 263 -17.97 -12.31 -17.03
C SER A 263 -18.33 -10.84 -17.26
N ILE A 264 -18.25 -10.38 -18.50
CA ILE A 264 -18.62 -8.99 -18.88
C ILE A 264 -20.03 -8.67 -18.40
N ASN A 265 -20.95 -9.62 -18.47
CA ASN A 265 -22.32 -9.46 -17.98
C ASN A 265 -22.39 -9.27 -16.46
N ASN A 266 -21.64 -10.06 -15.67
CA ASN A 266 -21.58 -9.90 -14.22
C ASN A 266 -20.88 -8.59 -13.85
N PHE A 267 -19.81 -8.24 -14.56
CA PHE A 267 -19.10 -6.98 -14.35
C PHE A 267 -20.04 -5.78 -14.59
N LYS A 268 -20.74 -5.76 -15.73
CA LYS A 268 -21.72 -4.73 -16.07
C LYS A 268 -22.82 -4.58 -15.02
N LYS A 269 -23.30 -5.70 -14.48
CA LYS A 269 -24.44 -5.73 -13.55
C LYS A 269 -24.04 -5.42 -12.10
N TYR A 270 -22.85 -5.84 -11.65
CA TYR A 270 -22.52 -5.91 -10.23
C TYR A 270 -21.27 -5.14 -9.81
N ALA A 271 -20.37 -4.71 -10.74
CA ALA A 271 -19.12 -4.06 -10.38
C ALA A 271 -19.28 -2.62 -9.91
N ASN A 272 -20.41 -1.96 -10.22
CA ASN A 272 -20.65 -0.54 -9.92
C ASN A 272 -19.47 0.36 -10.34
N TYR A 273 -18.93 0.11 -11.54
CA TYR A 273 -17.81 0.90 -12.08
C TYR A 273 -18.22 2.36 -12.32
N LYS A 274 -17.26 3.27 -12.15
CA LYS A 274 -17.45 4.72 -12.29
C LYS A 274 -16.61 5.28 -13.43
N GLN A 275 -15.33 4.89 -13.52
CA GLN A 275 -14.37 5.42 -14.47
C GLN A 275 -13.33 4.36 -14.83
N PHE A 276 -12.84 4.41 -16.07
CA PHE A 276 -11.80 3.55 -16.61
C PHE A 276 -10.62 4.41 -17.06
N PHE A 277 -9.42 3.99 -16.65
CA PHE A 277 -8.15 4.65 -16.95
C PHE A 277 -7.30 3.68 -17.76
N CYS A 278 -7.14 3.93 -19.06
CA CYS A 278 -6.55 3.01 -20.02
C CYS A 278 -5.10 3.40 -20.31
N TYR A 279 -4.19 2.46 -20.15
CA TYR A 279 -2.75 2.63 -20.36
C TYR A 279 -2.27 1.71 -21.46
N LYS A 280 -1.84 2.29 -22.57
CA LYS A 280 -1.35 1.55 -23.73
C LYS A 280 -0.02 0.88 -23.42
N TYR A 281 0.09 -0.40 -23.76
CA TYR A 281 1.38 -1.08 -23.77
C TYR A 281 1.73 -1.55 -25.17
N ASN A 282 3.02 -1.71 -25.46
CA ASN A 282 3.48 -2.29 -26.71
C ASN A 282 3.65 -3.80 -26.52
N PRO A 283 2.81 -4.65 -27.12
CA PRO A 283 2.94 -6.10 -27.00
C PRO A 283 4.27 -6.61 -27.60
N ASN A 284 4.86 -5.85 -28.52
CA ASN A 284 6.14 -6.19 -29.14
C ASN A 284 7.35 -5.67 -28.34
N ALA A 285 7.16 -4.78 -27.35
CA ALA A 285 8.24 -4.35 -26.46
C ALA A 285 8.75 -5.49 -25.58
N VAL A 286 7.93 -6.52 -25.35
CA VAL A 286 8.30 -7.78 -24.70
C VAL A 286 9.20 -8.63 -25.62
N ASN A 287 9.20 -8.36 -26.94
CA ASN A 287 9.88 -9.19 -27.96
C ASN A 287 11.06 -8.49 -28.66
N THR A 288 11.37 -7.22 -28.35
CA THR A 288 12.48 -6.49 -29.03
C THR A 288 13.87 -6.74 -28.43
N SER A 289 14.04 -7.86 -27.71
CA SER A 289 15.35 -8.49 -27.58
C SER A 289 15.22 -9.93 -28.08
N ASN A 290 15.05 -10.11 -29.38
CA ASN A 290 15.55 -11.25 -30.16
C ASN A 290 14.58 -11.65 -31.29
N SER A 291 14.91 -11.21 -32.50
CA SER A 291 14.69 -12.02 -33.70
C SER A 291 15.91 -12.94 -33.81
N THR A 292 15.70 -14.17 -33.58
CA THR A 292 16.23 -15.45 -34.06
C THR A 292 16.46 -16.39 -32.90
N ASP A 293 15.73 -17.45 -32.96
CA ASP A 293 15.84 -18.68 -32.20
C ASP A 293 14.88 -18.85 -31.02
N THR A 294 14.20 -20.00 -31.05
CA THR A 294 13.35 -20.59 -29.99
C THR A 294 14.11 -20.69 -28.65
N GLN A 295 14.14 -19.55 -27.92
CA GLN A 295 14.60 -19.54 -26.53
C GLN A 295 13.68 -18.64 -25.71
N VAL A 296 13.14 -19.18 -24.63
CA VAL A 296 12.53 -18.44 -23.53
C VAL A 296 13.49 -17.31 -23.14
N SER A 297 13.15 -16.05 -23.39
CA SER A 297 14.01 -14.89 -23.11
C SER A 297 14.24 -14.77 -21.62
N THR A 298 15.34 -15.31 -21.16
CA THR A 298 15.86 -15.19 -19.80
C THR A 298 16.70 -13.92 -19.71
N ALA A 299 16.08 -12.76 -19.57
CA ALA A 299 16.79 -11.60 -19.07
C ALA A 299 17.21 -11.91 -17.63
N THR A 300 18.44 -12.41 -17.47
CA THR A 300 19.00 -12.72 -16.16
C THR A 300 19.34 -11.43 -15.45
N TYR A 301 18.83 -11.25 -14.23
CA TYR A 301 19.18 -10.10 -13.40
C TYR A 301 19.58 -10.54 -12.00
N VAL A 302 20.48 -9.75 -11.39
CA VAL A 302 20.98 -10.04 -10.06
C VAL A 302 20.03 -9.48 -9.00
N ARG A 303 19.80 -10.28 -7.94
CA ARG A 303 19.09 -9.91 -6.72
C ARG A 303 19.84 -10.40 -5.50
N TYR A 304 19.50 -9.87 -4.36
CA TYR A 304 20.07 -10.21 -3.07
C TYR A 304 18.97 -10.71 -2.14
N VAL A 305 19.22 -11.81 -1.45
CA VAL A 305 18.30 -12.33 -0.45
C VAL A 305 18.20 -11.35 0.71
N LYS A 306 16.96 -10.98 1.09
CA LYS A 306 16.66 -10.07 2.20
C LYS A 306 15.71 -10.75 3.17
N VAL A 307 16.25 -11.35 4.22
CA VAL A 307 15.55 -12.11 5.25
C VAL A 307 16.22 -11.94 6.62
N ASN A 308 15.50 -12.20 7.70
CA ASN A 308 16.08 -12.18 9.04
C ASN A 308 16.80 -13.51 9.41
N THR A 309 16.44 -14.62 8.76
CA THR A 309 17.02 -15.94 9.00
C THR A 309 17.58 -16.53 7.71
N THR A 310 16.83 -17.38 7.01
CA THR A 310 17.17 -17.95 5.72
C THR A 310 15.97 -17.98 4.79
N LEU A 311 16.21 -17.86 3.49
CA LEU A 311 15.22 -18.03 2.43
C LEU A 311 15.18 -19.47 1.96
N ASN A 312 14.02 -20.10 1.99
CA ASN A 312 13.86 -21.45 1.47
C ASN A 312 13.99 -21.46 -0.06
N VAL A 313 14.81 -22.40 -0.57
CA VAL A 313 14.85 -22.76 -1.99
C VAL A 313 13.96 -23.97 -2.21
N ARG A 314 13.13 -23.93 -3.25
CA ARG A 314 12.18 -24.99 -3.61
C ARG A 314 12.46 -25.53 -4.99
N ASN A 315 12.04 -26.78 -5.26
CA ASN A 315 12.24 -27.42 -6.57
C ASN A 315 11.32 -26.87 -7.67
N SER A 316 10.21 -26.23 -7.27
CA SER A 316 9.22 -25.56 -8.15
C SER A 316 8.51 -24.45 -7.39
N PRO A 317 7.75 -23.56 -8.06
CA PRO A 317 6.87 -22.60 -7.38
C PRO A 317 5.95 -23.29 -6.38
N GLY A 318 6.09 -22.96 -5.07
CA GLY A 318 5.32 -23.58 -3.98
C GLY A 318 5.70 -25.03 -3.65
N GLY A 319 6.62 -25.64 -4.38
CA GLY A 319 7.01 -27.05 -4.25
C GLY A 319 7.85 -27.38 -3.02
N ALA A 320 8.44 -28.58 -2.98
CA ALA A 320 9.24 -29.08 -1.87
C ALA A 320 10.50 -28.23 -1.63
N LYS A 321 10.87 -28.06 -0.36
CA LYS A 321 12.12 -27.38 0.02
C LYS A 321 13.32 -28.26 -0.38
N VAL A 322 14.25 -27.69 -1.14
CA VAL A 322 15.49 -28.35 -1.58
C VAL A 322 16.76 -27.64 -1.06
N GLY A 323 16.61 -26.53 -0.36
CA GLY A 323 17.74 -25.80 0.22
C GLY A 323 17.33 -24.52 0.92
N SER A 324 18.34 -23.73 1.30
CA SER A 324 18.12 -22.39 1.87
C SER A 324 19.30 -21.47 1.55
N LEU A 325 19.00 -20.14 1.52
CA LEU A 325 19.97 -19.07 1.26
C LEU A 325 20.00 -18.10 2.45
N LYS A 326 21.19 -17.62 2.80
CA LYS A 326 21.38 -16.64 3.86
C LYS A 326 21.04 -15.23 3.39
N ASN A 327 20.75 -14.32 4.34
CA ASN A 327 20.61 -12.92 4.06
C ASN A 327 21.83 -12.36 3.31
N GLY A 328 21.60 -11.52 2.30
CA GLY A 328 22.65 -10.92 1.47
C GLY A 328 23.23 -11.85 0.40
N THR A 329 22.79 -13.11 0.31
CA THR A 329 23.22 -14.00 -0.79
C THR A 329 22.80 -13.38 -2.12
N GLU A 330 23.77 -13.23 -3.02
CA GLU A 330 23.53 -12.83 -4.40
C GLU A 330 22.96 -14.02 -5.20
N VAL A 331 21.91 -13.77 -5.94
CA VAL A 331 21.27 -14.77 -6.82
C VAL A 331 21.02 -14.14 -8.19
N THR A 332 21.24 -14.94 -9.23
CA THR A 332 20.80 -14.61 -10.57
C THR A 332 19.37 -15.13 -10.76
N VAL A 333 18.44 -14.23 -11.07
CA VAL A 333 17.07 -14.60 -11.43
C VAL A 333 17.03 -14.84 -12.93
N TYR A 334 16.66 -16.04 -13.33
CA TYR A 334 16.55 -16.47 -14.74
C TYR A 334 15.14 -16.33 -15.27
N GLU A 335 14.15 -16.39 -14.37
CA GLU A 335 12.73 -16.37 -14.71
C GLU A 335 11.90 -15.97 -13.49
N THR A 336 10.76 -15.36 -13.70
CA THR A 336 9.79 -15.07 -12.63
C THR A 336 8.35 -15.17 -13.12
N ASN A 337 7.47 -15.66 -12.24
CA ASN A 337 6.01 -15.61 -12.43
C ASN A 337 5.34 -14.58 -11.52
N GLY A 338 6.12 -13.59 -11.01
CA GLY A 338 5.64 -12.54 -10.11
C GLY A 338 5.66 -12.93 -8.62
N VAL A 339 5.48 -14.20 -8.28
CA VAL A 339 5.52 -14.71 -6.88
C VAL A 339 6.81 -15.47 -6.61
N TRP A 340 7.28 -16.21 -7.59
CA TRP A 340 8.46 -17.07 -7.52
C TRP A 340 9.48 -16.68 -8.57
N ALA A 341 10.74 -16.69 -8.19
CA ALA A 341 11.90 -16.49 -9.07
C ALA A 341 12.69 -17.78 -9.21
N ARG A 342 12.98 -18.18 -10.44
CA ARG A 342 13.92 -19.27 -10.73
C ARG A 342 15.34 -18.74 -10.64
N ILE A 343 16.13 -19.33 -9.76
CA ILE A 343 17.53 -18.95 -9.50
C ILE A 343 18.53 -20.02 -9.90
N GLY A 344 18.07 -21.06 -10.58
CA GLY A 344 18.84 -22.19 -11.07
C GLY A 344 17.91 -23.28 -11.59
N GLU A 345 18.51 -24.38 -12.12
CA GLU A 345 17.74 -25.54 -12.53
C GLU A 345 17.01 -26.13 -11.31
N SER A 346 15.67 -26.25 -11.41
CA SER A 346 14.82 -26.72 -10.31
C SER A 346 15.07 -26.01 -8.97
N LYS A 347 15.42 -24.70 -9.01
CA LYS A 347 15.65 -23.87 -7.81
C LYS A 347 14.84 -22.60 -7.88
N TRP A 348 13.83 -22.53 -7.02
CA TRP A 348 12.88 -21.42 -6.95
C TRP A 348 12.87 -20.80 -5.56
N VAL A 349 12.79 -19.49 -5.52
CA VAL A 349 12.64 -18.69 -4.29
C VAL A 349 11.51 -17.71 -4.43
N SER A 350 10.90 -17.32 -3.30
CA SER A 350 9.88 -16.27 -3.33
C SER A 350 10.51 -14.91 -3.62
N VAL A 351 9.98 -14.21 -4.62
CA VAL A 351 10.38 -12.85 -5.03
C VAL A 351 10.27 -11.86 -3.87
N ALA A 352 9.31 -12.08 -2.95
CA ALA A 352 9.09 -11.25 -1.77
C ALA A 352 10.34 -11.06 -0.88
N TYR A 353 11.27 -11.98 -0.96
CA TYR A 353 12.51 -11.97 -0.16
C TYR A 353 13.76 -11.65 -0.99
N LEU A 354 13.56 -11.05 -2.16
CA LEU A 354 14.65 -10.59 -3.02
C LEU A 354 14.70 -9.06 -3.05
N SER A 355 15.90 -8.49 -3.03
CA SER A 355 16.16 -7.06 -3.05
C SER A 355 17.09 -6.71 -4.20
N SER A 356 16.92 -5.55 -4.82
CA SER A 356 17.89 -4.98 -5.76
C SER A 356 19.16 -4.46 -5.08
N ILE A 357 19.10 -4.24 -3.76
CA ILE A 357 20.22 -3.74 -2.95
C ILE A 357 20.68 -4.86 -2.02
N ASN A 358 21.99 -5.13 -2.00
CA ASN A 358 22.57 -6.09 -1.07
C ASN A 358 22.37 -5.59 0.39
N PRO A 359 21.59 -6.30 1.22
CA PRO A 359 21.31 -5.86 2.59
C PRO A 359 22.56 -5.91 3.49
N ASN A 360 23.61 -6.65 3.10
CA ASN A 360 24.89 -6.74 3.81
C ASN A 360 25.94 -5.74 3.29
N LYS A 361 25.72 -5.16 2.11
CA LYS A 361 26.52 -4.02 1.68
C LYS A 361 26.08 -2.82 2.52
N LYS A 362 26.88 -2.44 3.50
CA LYS A 362 26.87 -1.11 4.07
C LYS A 362 26.79 -0.15 2.87
N ALA A 363 25.71 0.62 2.78
CA ALA A 363 25.56 1.57 1.69
C ALA A 363 26.85 2.40 1.63
N THR A 364 27.64 2.21 0.59
CA THR A 364 28.57 3.22 0.12
C THR A 364 27.69 4.28 -0.54
N SER A 365 26.85 4.91 0.29
CA SER A 365 26.35 6.21 -0.05
C SER A 365 27.61 7.08 -0.15
N THR A 366 27.78 7.75 -1.25
CA THR A 366 28.33 9.10 -1.21
C THR A 366 27.43 9.85 -0.24
N GLN A 367 27.71 9.70 1.06
CA GLN A 367 26.92 10.30 2.12
C GLN A 367 27.11 11.80 1.91
N LYS A 368 26.09 12.46 1.38
CA LYS A 368 26.06 13.91 1.34
C LYS A 368 26.36 14.39 2.75
N THR A 369 27.56 14.88 2.96
CA THR A 369 27.98 15.39 4.28
C THR A 369 27.28 16.71 4.48
N TYR A 370 26.26 16.71 5.31
CA TYR A 370 25.56 17.93 5.69
C TYR A 370 26.33 18.64 6.80
N LYS A 371 26.39 19.97 6.72
CA LYS A 371 27.04 20.85 7.73
C LYS A 371 25.98 21.74 8.35
N THR A 372 26.21 22.20 9.56
CA THR A 372 25.41 23.26 10.18
C THR A 372 25.40 24.54 9.34
N GLY A 373 24.45 25.43 9.56
CA GLY A 373 24.29 26.67 8.82
C GLY A 373 22.88 26.89 8.25
N LYS A 374 22.79 27.87 7.35
CA LYS A 374 21.49 28.25 6.75
C LYS A 374 21.14 27.33 5.59
N TYR A 375 19.86 26.91 5.57
CA TYR A 375 19.29 26.07 4.53
C TYR A 375 17.95 26.64 4.08
N LYS A 376 17.69 26.57 2.78
CA LYS A 376 16.39 26.86 2.17
C LYS A 376 15.67 25.56 1.86
N VAL A 377 14.43 25.43 2.30
CA VAL A 377 13.57 24.28 2.07
C VAL A 377 13.16 24.23 0.60
N SER A 378 13.41 23.13 -0.06
CA SER A 378 13.19 22.94 -1.51
C SER A 378 11.79 22.42 -1.85
N THR A 379 11.13 21.75 -0.90
CA THR A 379 9.76 21.25 -0.98
C THR A 379 9.08 21.38 0.40
N ASN A 380 7.78 21.15 0.49
CA ASN A 380 7.11 21.15 1.78
C ASN A 380 7.59 19.96 2.62
N ILE A 381 8.02 20.19 3.86
CA ILE A 381 8.57 19.14 4.72
C ILE A 381 8.01 19.20 6.14
N HIS A 382 7.92 18.04 6.77
CA HIS A 382 7.58 17.96 8.18
C HIS A 382 8.77 18.39 9.09
N VAL A 383 8.43 19.06 10.19
CA VAL A 383 9.32 19.23 11.33
C VAL A 383 9.00 18.13 12.34
N ARG A 384 10.00 17.39 12.79
CA ARG A 384 9.82 16.25 13.70
C ARG A 384 10.45 16.46 15.05
N ALA A 385 10.03 15.68 16.05
CA ALA A 385 10.55 15.74 17.41
C ALA A 385 12.02 15.25 17.51
N GLY A 386 12.45 14.37 16.62
CA GLY A 386 13.79 13.78 16.57
C GLY A 386 14.30 13.59 15.14
N ALA A 387 15.56 13.19 15.01
CA ALA A 387 16.25 12.94 13.74
C ALA A 387 15.86 11.58 13.14
N GLY A 388 14.75 11.51 12.42
CA GLY A 388 14.26 10.30 11.78
C GLY A 388 12.77 10.35 11.45
N THR A 389 12.33 9.51 10.52
CA THR A 389 10.94 9.40 10.14
C THR A 389 10.08 8.72 11.21
N ASN A 390 10.68 7.96 12.11
CA ASN A 390 10.05 7.32 13.26
C ASN A 390 9.66 8.30 14.40
N TYR A 391 10.13 9.57 14.34
CA TYR A 391 9.74 10.58 15.32
C TYR A 391 8.47 11.32 14.87
N LYS A 392 7.59 11.60 15.84
CA LYS A 392 6.32 12.30 15.61
C LYS A 392 6.54 13.65 14.92
N ALA A 393 5.76 13.90 13.86
CA ALA A 393 5.71 15.19 13.21
C ALA A 393 5.06 16.23 14.14
N LYS A 394 5.57 17.44 14.13
CA LYS A 394 5.04 18.56 14.90
C LYS A 394 3.91 19.24 14.15
N THR A 395 2.90 19.65 14.90
CA THR A 395 1.81 20.46 14.38
C THR A 395 2.24 21.93 14.27
N TYR A 396 1.50 22.75 13.54
CA TYR A 396 1.67 24.21 13.46
C TYR A 396 1.81 24.86 14.83
N LYS A 397 0.98 24.46 15.81
CA LYS A 397 1.01 25.03 17.16
C LYS A 397 2.39 24.90 17.83
N GLN A 398 3.13 23.84 17.52
CA GLN A 398 4.43 23.48 18.10
C GLN A 398 5.63 24.08 17.33
N LEU A 399 5.40 24.81 16.26
CA LEU A 399 6.47 25.53 15.54
C LEU A 399 6.77 26.86 16.22
N THR A 400 8.01 27.35 16.06
CA THR A 400 8.41 28.68 16.52
C THR A 400 7.65 29.78 15.77
N GLN A 401 7.52 30.95 16.39
CA GLN A 401 6.85 32.11 15.77
C GLN A 401 7.52 32.53 14.45
N ASN A 402 8.86 32.45 14.38
CA ASN A 402 9.59 32.74 13.14
C ASN A 402 9.23 31.76 12.01
N ALA A 403 9.13 30.46 12.31
CA ALA A 403 8.70 29.45 11.34
C ALA A 403 7.26 29.73 10.85
N LYS A 404 6.36 30.08 11.75
CA LYS A 404 4.97 30.46 11.42
C LYS A 404 4.91 31.67 10.50
N LYS A 405 5.66 32.74 10.81
CA LYS A 405 5.76 33.94 9.96
C LYS A 405 6.33 33.64 8.57
N GLN A 406 7.34 32.76 8.47
CA GLN A 406 7.89 32.36 7.18
C GLN A 406 6.91 31.51 6.37
N ASN A 407 6.20 30.57 7.00
CA ASN A 407 5.15 29.79 6.36
C ASN A 407 4.03 30.70 5.83
N GLU A 408 3.66 31.74 6.58
CA GLU A 408 2.68 32.75 6.19
C GLU A 408 3.11 33.50 4.91
N LYS A 409 4.38 33.93 4.84
CA LYS A 409 4.96 34.54 3.64
C LYS A 409 4.97 33.60 2.43
N MET A 410 4.97 32.26 2.67
CA MET A 410 4.89 31.22 1.65
C MET A 410 3.43 30.76 1.40
N GLY A 411 2.45 31.56 1.78
CA GLY A 411 1.03 31.37 1.44
C GLY A 411 0.24 30.43 2.35
N ASN A 412 0.81 29.90 3.45
CA ASN A 412 0.04 29.09 4.42
C ASN A 412 0.65 29.11 5.82
N LYS A 413 0.11 29.98 6.67
CA LYS A 413 0.59 30.13 8.05
C LYS A 413 0.31 28.92 8.95
N TYR A 414 -0.68 28.11 8.66
CA TYR A 414 -1.11 26.96 9.48
C TYR A 414 -0.48 25.62 9.05
N TYR A 415 0.52 25.65 8.16
CA TYR A 415 1.17 24.43 7.69
C TYR A 415 1.89 23.68 8.82
N ASN A 416 1.68 22.37 8.93
CA ASN A 416 2.26 21.49 9.95
C ASN A 416 3.70 21.06 9.58
N GLY A 417 4.61 22.03 9.46
CA GLY A 417 5.99 21.82 9.04
C GLY A 417 6.59 23.09 8.44
N TYR A 418 7.54 22.94 7.52
CA TYR A 418 8.10 24.05 6.76
C TYR A 418 7.67 23.96 5.30
N LYS A 419 7.14 25.06 4.78
CA LYS A 419 6.82 25.19 3.37
C LYS A 419 8.07 25.37 2.51
N LYS A 420 7.97 25.02 1.24
CA LYS A 420 8.97 25.36 0.21
C LYS A 420 9.33 26.85 0.30
N GLY A 421 10.62 27.15 0.33
CA GLY A 421 11.13 28.51 0.41
C GLY A 421 11.46 28.99 1.83
N VAL A 422 11.02 28.33 2.87
CA VAL A 422 11.38 28.65 4.26
C VAL A 422 12.89 28.53 4.45
N ILE A 423 13.49 29.54 5.08
CA ILE A 423 14.92 29.54 5.45
C ILE A 423 15.01 29.22 6.93
N CYS A 424 15.83 28.22 7.26
CA CYS A 424 16.07 27.79 8.62
C CYS A 424 17.57 27.66 8.91
N ASN A 425 17.96 27.88 10.16
CA ASN A 425 19.32 27.67 10.63
C ASN A 425 19.43 26.27 11.24
N ILE A 426 20.34 25.45 10.73
CA ILE A 426 20.67 24.13 11.24
C ILE A 426 21.76 24.21 12.27
N THR A 427 21.45 23.91 13.52
CA THR A 427 22.37 23.99 14.66
C THR A 427 23.07 22.68 14.98
N LYS A 428 22.48 21.54 14.55
CA LYS A 428 23.07 20.20 14.72
C LYS A 428 22.65 19.34 13.52
N VAL A 429 23.56 18.50 13.07
CA VAL A 429 23.30 17.49 12.02
C VAL A 429 23.47 16.09 12.61
N GLN A 430 22.57 15.21 12.26
CA GLN A 430 22.63 13.78 12.58
C GLN A 430 22.18 13.00 11.34
N ASN A 431 23.09 12.30 10.69
CA ASN A 431 22.90 11.71 9.36
C ASN A 431 22.43 12.78 8.35
N ASN A 432 21.30 12.55 7.68
CA ASN A 432 20.66 13.51 6.77
C ASN A 432 19.60 14.41 7.47
N TRP A 433 19.60 14.49 8.81
CA TRP A 433 18.67 15.30 9.58
C TRP A 433 19.35 16.52 10.18
N GLY A 434 18.72 17.69 10.06
CA GLY A 434 19.18 18.95 10.62
C GLY A 434 18.24 19.46 11.71
N LYS A 435 18.81 19.85 12.88
CA LYS A 435 18.04 20.45 13.97
C LYS A 435 17.83 21.93 13.73
N THR A 436 16.58 22.35 13.67
CA THR A 436 16.13 23.74 13.66
C THR A 436 15.56 24.13 15.02
N PRO A 437 15.30 25.42 15.29
CA PRO A 437 14.60 25.83 16.50
C PRO A 437 13.21 25.20 16.69
N SER A 438 12.52 24.84 15.61
CA SER A 438 11.23 24.17 15.68
C SER A 438 11.33 22.65 15.87
N GLY A 439 12.46 22.02 15.54
CA GLY A 439 12.66 20.58 15.60
C GLY A 439 13.57 20.08 14.50
N TRP A 440 13.46 18.84 14.10
CA TRP A 440 14.30 18.19 13.11
C TRP A 440 13.65 18.13 11.73
N ILE A 441 14.43 18.41 10.70
CA ILE A 441 14.02 18.33 9.29
C ILE A 441 14.99 17.46 8.48
N CYS A 442 14.52 16.82 7.43
CA CYS A 442 15.36 16.06 6.51
C CYS A 442 16.09 17.03 5.55
N LEU A 443 17.41 16.99 5.55
CA LEU A 443 18.25 17.90 4.75
C LEU A 443 18.34 17.51 3.27
N ASP A 444 17.92 16.29 2.91
CA ASP A 444 17.81 15.86 1.51
C ASP A 444 16.84 16.75 0.72
N TYR A 445 15.87 17.33 1.40
CA TYR A 445 14.87 18.24 0.85
C TYR A 445 15.21 19.73 1.07
N CYS A 446 16.48 20.03 1.35
CA CYS A 446 16.94 21.38 1.61
C CYS A 446 18.18 21.69 0.80
N LYS A 447 18.34 22.96 0.41
CA LYS A 447 19.55 23.48 -0.22
C LYS A 447 20.30 24.36 0.79
N LYS A 448 21.57 24.09 1.02
CA LYS A 448 22.43 24.97 1.82
C LYS A 448 22.64 26.30 1.08
N ILE A 449 22.53 27.41 1.81
CA ILE A 449 22.72 28.79 1.31
C ILE A 449 23.78 29.53 2.12
#